data_6571b96725f4fd645390462617bee62b
#
_entry.id   6571b96725f4fd645390462617bee62b
#
_cell.length_a   1.000
_cell.length_b   1.000
_cell.length_c   1.000
_cell.angle_alpha   90.00
_cell.angle_beta   90.00
_cell.angle_gamma   90.00
#
_symmetry.space_group_name_H-M   'P 1'
#
loop_
_entity.id
_entity.type
_entity.pdbx_description
1 polymer ?
#
loop_
_entity_poly.entity_id
_entity_poly.type
_entity_poly.pdbx_seq_one_letter_code
_entity_poly.pdbx_strand_id
1 'polypeptide(L)'
;LAAMIRELQRNLGSKLNIRFQNSNPLGNRLVTEYGTSLFDYSDDENSRVKLQKTDIQGDLWYFQTVIDGQDTMLPKSYLYAVQPGREHAQYEQQDELSRVLCLYDNAGEHFLPGAMPGDAPVINHLGKSESLLFVYDPLQESEFRRRCKSHSDDPQIQHAPFKYPQADILAEAAAHVKRLKKLSATQLYDKPLIVVVQKFDAWKSLVGDTYDLLDKSWGLNSKGQALLDTDLIKTVSLKLEKLLRVLAPAIVNEAQAFCKEVIFIPVTATGLSPMLEGAGTDGQPNLMFRPGTLEPRWCELPVLYALRRAARGDNRESLIEKLQR
;
A
#
# COMPACT_ATOMS: atom_id res chain seq x y z
N LEU A 1 -1.80 5.46 1.93
CA LEU A 1 -0.62 5.72 2.75
C LEU A 1 -1.01 6.13 4.18
N ALA A 2 -1.84 7.18 4.42
CA ALA A 2 -2.21 7.62 5.77
C ALA A 2 -2.81 6.50 6.64
N ALA A 3 -3.76 5.70 6.11
CA ALA A 3 -4.32 4.54 6.81
C ALA A 3 -3.23 3.52 7.20
N MET A 4 -2.30 3.24 6.29
CA MET A 4 -1.20 2.33 6.53
C MET A 4 -0.29 2.83 7.66
N ILE A 5 0.11 4.10 7.63
CA ILE A 5 0.94 4.71 8.67
C ILE A 5 0.23 4.68 10.02
N ARG A 6 -1.05 5.04 10.05
CA ARG A 6 -1.87 4.99 11.27
C ARG A 6 -1.91 3.58 11.87
N GLU A 7 -2.18 2.56 11.04
CA GLU A 7 -2.26 1.18 11.53
C GLU A 7 -0.88 0.67 12.00
N LEU A 8 0.21 1.06 11.34
CA LEU A 8 1.55 0.77 11.82
C LEU A 8 1.83 1.44 13.18
N GLN A 9 1.49 2.73 13.34
CA GLN A 9 1.65 3.45 14.61
C GLN A 9 0.82 2.83 15.74
N ARG A 10 -0.43 2.45 15.45
CA ARG A 10 -1.36 1.88 16.42
C ARG A 10 -0.98 0.45 16.81
N ASN A 11 -0.60 -0.36 15.85
CA ASN A 11 -0.53 -1.81 16.01
C ASN A 11 0.87 -2.31 16.34
N LEU A 12 1.94 -1.70 15.81
CA LEU A 12 3.30 -2.20 16.03
C LEU A 12 3.71 -2.15 17.50
N GLY A 13 3.42 -1.05 18.18
CA GLY A 13 3.72 -0.92 19.62
C GLY A 13 2.89 -1.86 20.47
N SER A 14 1.56 -1.84 20.28
CA SER A 14 0.61 -2.56 21.14
C SER A 14 0.60 -4.08 20.93
N LYS A 15 0.88 -4.55 19.70
CA LYS A 15 0.75 -5.97 19.35
C LYS A 15 2.07 -6.68 19.10
N LEU A 16 3.16 -5.95 18.79
CA LEU A 16 4.45 -6.55 18.46
C LEU A 16 5.61 -6.05 19.32
N ASN A 17 5.36 -5.13 20.25
CA ASN A 17 6.40 -4.48 21.06
C ASN A 17 7.49 -3.82 20.17
N ILE A 18 7.09 -3.28 19.02
CA ILE A 18 7.97 -2.60 18.08
C ILE A 18 7.64 -1.11 18.08
N ARG A 19 8.62 -0.27 18.34
CA ARG A 19 8.47 1.19 18.22
C ARG A 19 8.48 1.59 16.76
N PHE A 20 7.46 2.35 16.38
CA PHE A 20 7.34 2.97 15.07
C PHE A 20 7.30 4.49 15.25
N GLN A 21 8.39 5.14 14.90
CA GLN A 21 8.62 6.54 15.23
C GLN A 21 8.81 7.39 13.98
N ASN A 22 8.15 8.55 13.92
CA ASN A 22 8.37 9.54 12.89
C ASN A 22 9.79 10.11 12.98
N SER A 23 10.65 9.83 11.98
CA SER A 23 12.05 10.25 11.93
C SER A 23 12.25 11.52 11.13
N ASN A 24 11.22 12.00 10.43
CA ASN A 24 11.27 13.24 9.65
C ASN A 24 9.94 13.99 9.79
N PRO A 25 9.66 14.65 10.94
CA PRO A 25 8.38 15.31 11.17
C PRO A 25 8.02 16.33 10.10
N LEU A 26 8.99 17.09 9.59
CA LEU A 26 8.74 18.07 8.54
C LEU A 26 8.39 17.41 7.20
N GLY A 27 9.15 16.39 6.79
CA GLY A 27 8.87 15.66 5.55
C GLY A 27 7.59 14.81 5.61
N ASN A 28 7.25 14.31 6.81
CA ASN A 28 6.05 13.49 7.03
C ASN A 28 4.80 14.30 7.35
N ARG A 29 4.92 15.64 7.45
CA ARG A 29 3.85 16.54 7.90
C ARG A 29 2.54 16.31 7.15
N LEU A 30 2.61 16.22 5.83
CA LEU A 30 1.42 16.08 5.00
C LEU A 30 0.64 14.79 5.28
N VAL A 31 1.34 13.65 5.40
CA VAL A 31 0.70 12.36 5.74
C VAL A 31 0.11 12.41 7.14
N THR A 32 0.78 13.10 8.07
CA THR A 32 0.29 13.27 9.44
C THR A 32 -0.97 14.12 9.47
N GLU A 33 -0.95 15.30 8.85
CA GLU A 33 -2.12 16.21 8.80
C GLU A 33 -3.32 15.54 8.11
N TYR A 34 -3.06 14.84 7.00
CA TYR A 34 -4.12 14.10 6.30
C TYR A 34 -4.65 12.94 7.13
N GLY A 35 -3.78 12.22 7.84
CA GLY A 35 -4.18 11.18 8.79
C GLY A 35 -5.07 11.72 9.89
N THR A 36 -4.68 12.85 10.50
CA THR A 36 -5.49 13.54 11.52
C THR A 36 -6.88 13.91 10.98
N SER A 37 -6.93 14.54 9.80
CA SER A 37 -8.23 14.96 9.21
C SER A 37 -9.18 13.79 8.92
N LEU A 38 -8.65 12.61 8.63
CA LEU A 38 -9.44 11.42 8.32
C LEU A 38 -9.89 10.65 9.57
N PHE A 39 -8.99 10.51 10.53
CA PHE A 39 -9.14 9.51 11.57
C PHE A 39 -9.42 10.10 12.96
N ASP A 40 -9.16 11.37 13.19
CA ASP A 40 -9.46 11.96 14.46
C ASP A 40 -10.95 12.25 14.57
N TYR A 41 -11.45 12.04 15.78
CA TYR A 41 -12.86 12.30 16.09
C TYR A 41 -13.18 13.80 15.91
N SER A 42 -14.37 14.07 15.36
CA SER A 42 -14.92 15.43 15.26
C SER A 42 -16.22 15.49 16.04
N ASP A 43 -16.33 16.49 16.92
CA ASP A 43 -17.57 16.78 17.66
C ASP A 43 -18.68 17.33 16.73
N ASP A 44 -18.31 17.85 15.56
CA ASP A 44 -19.27 18.30 14.56
C ASP A 44 -19.82 17.09 13.79
N GLU A 45 -21.08 16.76 14.05
CA GLU A 45 -21.79 15.68 13.36
C GLU A 45 -21.91 15.88 11.85
N ASN A 46 -21.79 17.12 11.38
CA ASN A 46 -21.82 17.47 9.96
C ASN A 46 -20.42 17.46 9.31
N SER A 47 -19.37 17.22 10.10
CA SER A 47 -18.02 17.14 9.56
C SER A 47 -17.90 16.04 8.51
N ARG A 48 -17.37 16.40 7.35
CA ARG A 48 -17.16 15.50 6.20
C ARG A 48 -15.77 15.69 5.64
N VAL A 49 -15.18 14.59 5.22
CA VAL A 49 -13.85 14.59 4.59
C VAL A 49 -13.92 13.83 3.28
N LYS A 50 -13.27 14.39 2.26
CA LYS A 50 -13.08 13.76 0.95
C LYS A 50 -11.68 13.17 0.88
N LEU A 51 -11.57 11.96 0.33
CA LEU A 51 -10.25 11.40 0.06
C LEU A 51 -9.56 12.19 -1.06
N GLN A 52 -8.40 12.76 -0.76
CA GLN A 52 -7.61 13.52 -1.72
C GLN A 52 -6.75 12.58 -2.57
N LYS A 53 -6.52 12.99 -3.81
CA LYS A 53 -5.55 12.35 -4.69
C LYS A 53 -4.16 12.94 -4.46
N THR A 54 -3.13 12.14 -4.68
CA THR A 54 -1.76 12.62 -4.86
C THR A 54 -1.69 13.46 -6.13
N ASP A 55 -1.28 14.73 -6.01
CA ASP A 55 -1.17 15.64 -7.14
C ASP A 55 0.28 15.73 -7.64
N ILE A 56 0.49 15.54 -8.95
CA ILE A 56 1.81 15.62 -9.60
C ILE A 56 2.43 17.02 -9.49
N GLN A 57 1.60 18.05 -9.50
CA GLN A 57 2.04 19.45 -9.54
C GLN A 57 2.15 20.09 -8.14
N GLY A 58 1.79 19.35 -7.10
CA GLY A 58 1.78 19.89 -5.75
C GLY A 58 3.15 19.85 -5.09
N ASP A 59 3.69 21.00 -4.67
CA ASP A 59 4.89 21.13 -3.82
C ASP A 59 4.78 20.30 -2.52
N LEU A 60 3.61 19.83 -2.20
CA LEU A 60 3.33 19.02 -1.03
C LEU A 60 3.91 17.59 -1.17
N TRP A 61 3.84 17.00 -2.37
CA TRP A 61 4.20 15.60 -2.64
C TRP A 61 5.57 15.45 -3.28
N TYR A 62 6.05 16.49 -3.95
CA TYR A 62 7.30 16.51 -4.69
C TYR A 62 8.19 17.67 -4.21
N PHE A 63 9.47 17.55 -4.47
CA PHE A 63 10.42 18.67 -4.33
C PHE A 63 11.14 18.86 -5.66
N GLN A 64 11.37 20.13 -6.00
CA GLN A 64 12.15 20.49 -7.17
C GLN A 64 13.64 20.44 -6.86
N THR A 65 14.41 19.87 -7.75
CA THR A 65 15.87 19.82 -7.69
C THR A 65 16.44 19.87 -9.10
N VAL A 66 17.75 20.14 -9.21
CA VAL A 66 18.47 20.13 -10.48
C VAL A 66 19.30 18.85 -10.55
N ILE A 67 19.07 18.02 -11.57
CA ILE A 67 19.85 16.81 -11.85
C ILE A 67 20.41 16.95 -13.26
N ASP A 68 21.73 16.85 -13.38
CA ASP A 68 22.45 17.00 -14.66
C ASP A 68 22.10 18.30 -15.44
N GLY A 69 21.84 19.39 -14.68
CA GLY A 69 21.47 20.69 -15.24
C GLY A 69 20.01 20.84 -15.65
N GLN A 70 19.16 19.85 -15.36
CA GLN A 70 17.73 19.90 -15.64
C GLN A 70 16.90 19.97 -14.37
N ASP A 71 15.91 20.87 -14.36
CA ASP A 71 14.91 20.93 -13.29
C ASP A 71 14.12 19.62 -13.24
N THR A 72 14.13 18.97 -12.09
CA THR A 72 13.51 17.66 -11.90
C THR A 72 12.67 17.66 -10.64
N MET A 73 11.44 17.14 -10.73
CA MET A 73 10.57 16.90 -9.59
C MET A 73 10.82 15.50 -9.05
N LEU A 74 11.18 15.37 -7.78
CA LEU A 74 11.34 14.07 -7.11
C LEU A 74 10.28 13.86 -6.04
N PRO A 75 9.74 12.64 -5.88
CA PRO A 75 8.77 12.36 -4.84
C PRO A 75 9.43 12.51 -3.46
N LYS A 76 8.71 13.11 -2.52
CA LYS A 76 9.13 13.18 -1.12
C LYS A 76 9.10 11.80 -0.50
N SER A 77 10.13 11.46 0.26
CA SER A 77 10.18 10.24 1.05
C SER A 77 9.61 10.46 2.45
N TYR A 78 8.85 9.49 2.93
CA TYR A 78 8.34 9.45 4.30
C TYR A 78 9.22 8.51 5.12
N LEU A 79 9.83 9.04 6.18
CA LEU A 79 10.84 8.33 6.97
C LEU A 79 10.32 7.98 8.36
N TYR A 80 10.40 6.69 8.71
CA TYR A 80 10.02 6.18 10.02
C TYR A 80 11.09 5.25 10.56
N ALA A 81 11.48 5.43 11.82
CA ALA A 81 12.32 4.46 12.52
C ALA A 81 11.46 3.32 13.04
N VAL A 82 11.93 2.10 12.80
CA VAL A 82 11.30 0.85 13.26
C VAL A 82 12.32 0.13 14.15
N GLN A 83 12.01 -0.01 15.43
CA GLN A 83 12.97 -0.47 16.44
C GLN A 83 12.30 -1.41 17.45
N PRO A 84 13.03 -2.36 18.04
CA PRO A 84 12.53 -3.10 19.20
C PRO A 84 12.08 -2.16 20.31
N GLY A 85 10.90 -2.38 20.86
CA GLY A 85 10.45 -1.73 22.08
C GLY A 85 11.11 -2.37 23.32
N ARG A 86 10.99 -1.75 24.51
CA ARG A 86 11.61 -2.26 25.73
C ARG A 86 11.15 -3.68 26.12
N GLU A 87 9.94 -4.05 25.78
CA GLU A 87 9.35 -5.36 26.05
C GLU A 87 9.54 -6.36 24.90
N HIS A 88 10.25 -5.97 23.85
CA HIS A 88 10.56 -6.87 22.73
C HIS A 88 11.62 -7.88 23.17
N ALA A 89 11.44 -9.15 22.82
CA ALA A 89 12.35 -10.24 23.22
C ALA A 89 13.82 -10.03 22.80
N GLN A 90 14.05 -9.24 21.75
CA GLN A 90 15.38 -8.92 21.22
C GLN A 90 15.77 -7.45 21.48
N TYR A 91 15.29 -6.85 22.56
CA TYR A 91 15.57 -5.44 22.87
C TYR A 91 17.07 -5.14 22.99
N GLU A 92 17.85 -6.07 23.55
CA GLU A 92 19.31 -5.92 23.70
C GLU A 92 20.05 -5.83 22.35
N GLN A 93 19.42 -6.29 21.29
CA GLN A 93 19.95 -6.22 19.90
C GLN A 93 19.35 -5.02 19.12
N GLN A 94 18.80 -4.02 19.80
CA GLN A 94 18.08 -2.93 19.15
C GLN A 94 18.92 -2.20 18.09
N ASP A 95 20.23 -2.02 18.32
CA ASP A 95 21.09 -1.30 17.38
C ASP A 95 21.28 -2.06 16.07
N GLU A 96 21.28 -3.40 16.12
CA GLU A 96 21.39 -4.27 14.94
C GLU A 96 20.06 -4.44 14.21
N LEU A 97 18.95 -4.48 14.96
CA LEU A 97 17.61 -4.72 14.43
C LEU A 97 16.89 -3.46 13.98
N SER A 98 17.33 -2.29 14.43
CA SER A 98 16.72 -1.00 14.03
C SER A 98 16.82 -0.78 12.52
N ARG A 99 15.74 -0.30 11.94
CA ARG A 99 15.64 0.02 10.51
C ARG A 99 14.99 1.39 10.31
N VAL A 100 15.33 2.02 9.20
CA VAL A 100 14.59 3.18 8.71
C VAL A 100 13.71 2.70 7.55
N LEU A 101 12.41 2.78 7.75
CA LEU A 101 11.44 2.59 6.69
C LEU A 101 11.37 3.88 5.87
N CYS A 102 11.73 3.78 4.60
CA CYS A 102 11.65 4.87 3.63
C CYS A 102 10.54 4.54 2.63
N LEU A 103 9.48 5.31 2.64
CA LEU A 103 8.32 5.14 1.78
C LEU A 103 8.28 6.26 0.74
N TYR A 104 8.04 5.91 -0.52
CA TYR A 104 7.79 6.83 -1.62
C TYR A 104 6.36 6.62 -2.12
N ASP A 105 5.60 7.71 -2.21
CA ASP A 105 4.25 7.72 -2.80
C ASP A 105 4.34 8.37 -4.18
N ASN A 106 4.19 7.56 -5.21
CA ASN A 106 4.29 8.02 -6.59
C ASN A 106 2.91 8.26 -7.16
N ALA A 107 2.70 9.39 -7.82
CA ALA A 107 1.49 9.61 -8.59
C ALA A 107 1.41 8.58 -9.74
N GLY A 108 0.27 7.91 -9.87
CA GLY A 108 0.05 6.89 -10.90
C GLY A 108 0.19 7.42 -12.33
N GLU A 109 -0.05 8.72 -12.50
CA GLU A 109 0.10 9.44 -13.76
C GLU A 109 1.53 9.43 -14.33
N HIS A 110 2.55 9.25 -13.48
CA HIS A 110 3.93 9.08 -13.95
C HIS A 110 4.14 7.78 -14.75
N PHE A 111 3.27 6.80 -14.54
CA PHE A 111 3.35 5.50 -15.20
C PHE A 111 2.31 5.34 -16.32
N LEU A 112 1.70 6.44 -16.77
CA LEU A 112 0.88 6.39 -17.96
C LEU A 112 1.78 6.20 -19.21
N PRO A 113 1.35 5.41 -20.20
CA PRO A 113 2.13 5.20 -21.40
C PRO A 113 2.54 6.53 -22.06
N GLY A 114 3.84 6.72 -22.22
CA GLY A 114 4.41 7.94 -22.82
C GLY A 114 4.45 9.16 -21.89
N ALA A 115 4.06 9.06 -20.62
CA ALA A 115 4.06 10.19 -19.69
C ALA A 115 5.48 10.66 -19.33
N MET A 116 6.46 9.73 -19.30
CA MET A 116 7.82 10.05 -18.90
C MET A 116 8.88 9.47 -19.82
N PRO A 117 10.01 10.19 -20.01
CA PRO A 117 11.20 9.61 -20.64
C PRO A 117 11.65 8.35 -19.88
N GLY A 118 12.22 7.39 -20.61
CA GLY A 118 12.61 6.09 -20.04
C GLY A 118 13.69 6.14 -18.98
N ASP A 119 14.41 7.23 -18.85
CA ASP A 119 15.50 7.50 -17.91
C ASP A 119 15.15 8.58 -16.87
N ALA A 120 13.85 8.90 -16.71
CA ALA A 120 13.41 9.94 -15.80
C ALA A 120 13.90 9.71 -14.35
N PRO A 121 14.67 10.64 -13.74
CA PRO A 121 15.23 10.46 -12.41
C PRO A 121 14.18 10.26 -11.31
N VAL A 122 12.96 10.76 -11.51
CA VAL A 122 11.84 10.70 -10.54
C VAL A 122 11.48 9.28 -10.12
N ILE A 123 11.76 8.27 -10.94
CA ILE A 123 11.43 6.86 -10.67
C ILE A 123 12.65 5.99 -10.35
N ASN A 124 13.85 6.55 -10.29
CA ASN A 124 15.08 5.79 -10.02
C ASN A 124 15.07 5.05 -8.66
N HIS A 125 14.32 5.57 -7.68
CA HIS A 125 14.17 4.92 -6.38
C HIS A 125 13.47 3.55 -6.46
N LEU A 126 12.60 3.31 -7.47
CA LEU A 126 11.95 2.02 -7.67
C LEU A 126 12.97 0.88 -7.87
N GLY A 127 14.01 1.14 -8.66
CA GLY A 127 15.07 0.17 -8.88
C GLY A 127 15.94 -0.11 -7.64
N LYS A 128 15.89 0.76 -6.61
CA LYS A 128 16.66 0.62 -5.36
C LYS A 128 15.81 0.09 -4.20
N SER A 129 14.49 -0.01 -4.40
CA SER A 129 13.55 -0.43 -3.36
C SER A 129 13.70 -1.92 -3.05
N GLU A 130 13.60 -2.28 -1.77
CA GLU A 130 13.62 -3.67 -1.29
C GLU A 130 12.30 -4.41 -1.59
N SER A 131 11.22 -3.67 -1.77
CA SER A 131 9.91 -4.18 -2.16
C SER A 131 9.17 -3.11 -2.94
N LEU A 132 8.32 -3.54 -3.86
CA LEU A 132 7.42 -2.67 -4.61
C LEU A 132 5.98 -2.92 -4.14
N LEU A 133 5.25 -1.85 -3.85
CA LEU A 133 3.84 -1.90 -3.51
C LEU A 133 3.04 -1.29 -4.66
N PHE A 134 2.22 -2.10 -5.31
CA PHE A 134 1.30 -1.62 -6.35
C PHE A 134 -0.11 -1.52 -5.77
N VAL A 135 -0.60 -0.29 -5.62
CA VAL A 135 -1.94 -0.02 -5.09
C VAL A 135 -2.95 -0.19 -6.21
N TYR A 136 -3.73 -1.27 -6.14
CA TYR A 136 -4.66 -1.70 -7.17
C TYR A 136 -6.12 -1.51 -6.73
N ASP A 137 -6.91 -0.80 -7.54
CA ASP A 137 -8.36 -0.62 -7.36
C ASP A 137 -9.13 -1.57 -8.27
N PRO A 138 -9.65 -2.70 -7.76
CA PRO A 138 -10.34 -3.69 -8.60
C PRO A 138 -11.66 -3.16 -9.18
N LEU A 139 -12.24 -2.09 -8.62
CA LEU A 139 -13.46 -1.50 -9.16
C LEU A 139 -13.24 -0.73 -10.46
N GLN A 140 -11.98 -0.50 -10.87
CA GLN A 140 -11.67 0.02 -12.19
C GLN A 140 -11.83 -1.04 -13.29
N GLU A 141 -11.78 -2.32 -12.96
CA GLU A 141 -12.02 -3.41 -13.90
C GLU A 141 -13.52 -3.62 -14.12
N SER A 142 -13.94 -3.55 -15.37
CA SER A 142 -15.36 -3.60 -15.72
C SER A 142 -16.06 -4.87 -15.27
N GLU A 143 -15.43 -6.03 -15.47
CA GLU A 143 -15.97 -7.33 -15.07
C GLU A 143 -16.03 -7.47 -13.55
N PHE A 144 -14.98 -7.05 -12.83
CA PHE A 144 -14.96 -7.07 -11.37
C PHE A 144 -16.09 -6.20 -10.81
N ARG A 145 -16.21 -4.97 -11.31
CA ARG A 145 -17.27 -4.03 -10.92
C ARG A 145 -18.67 -4.57 -11.24
N ARG A 146 -18.86 -5.15 -12.43
CA ARG A 146 -20.13 -5.77 -12.83
C ARG A 146 -20.54 -6.87 -11.85
N ARG A 147 -19.58 -7.67 -11.42
CA ARG A 147 -19.82 -8.73 -10.44
C ARG A 147 -20.19 -8.16 -9.07
N CYS A 148 -19.52 -7.07 -8.63
CA CYS A 148 -19.85 -6.41 -7.37
C CYS A 148 -21.26 -5.81 -7.37
N LYS A 149 -21.72 -5.22 -8.48
CA LYS A 149 -23.06 -4.61 -8.59
C LYS A 149 -24.22 -5.56 -8.28
N SER A 150 -24.04 -6.86 -8.47
CA SER A 150 -25.06 -7.86 -8.13
C SER A 150 -25.09 -8.23 -6.64
N HIS A 151 -24.15 -7.70 -5.82
CA HIS A 151 -23.98 -8.08 -4.43
C HIS A 151 -23.90 -6.91 -3.47
N SER A 152 -23.79 -5.68 -3.97
CA SER A 152 -23.60 -4.50 -3.13
C SER A 152 -24.10 -3.22 -3.80
N ASP A 153 -24.77 -2.38 -3.01
CA ASP A 153 -25.22 -1.04 -3.41
C ASP A 153 -24.19 0.05 -3.06
N ASP A 154 -22.96 -0.32 -2.74
CA ASP A 154 -21.91 0.61 -2.37
C ASP A 154 -21.70 1.69 -3.43
N PRO A 155 -21.75 2.98 -3.07
CA PRO A 155 -21.56 4.09 -4.01
C PRO A 155 -20.27 4.03 -4.81
N GLN A 156 -19.20 3.45 -4.25
CA GLN A 156 -17.92 3.29 -4.95
C GLN A 156 -18.06 2.36 -6.18
N ILE A 157 -18.95 1.38 -6.11
CA ILE A 157 -19.23 0.46 -7.21
C ILE A 157 -20.09 1.14 -8.27
N GLN A 158 -21.10 1.89 -7.84
CA GLN A 158 -22.04 2.53 -8.75
C GLN A 158 -21.40 3.68 -9.55
N HIS A 159 -20.52 4.45 -8.92
CA HIS A 159 -19.96 5.71 -9.42
C HIS A 159 -18.44 5.67 -9.63
N ALA A 160 -17.82 4.49 -9.72
CA ALA A 160 -16.39 4.41 -10.00
C ALA A 160 -16.08 5.01 -11.39
N PRO A 161 -15.34 6.13 -11.48
CA PRO A 161 -14.95 6.67 -12.77
C PRO A 161 -13.97 5.71 -13.43
N PHE A 162 -14.18 5.43 -14.72
CA PHE A 162 -13.16 4.74 -15.50
C PHE A 162 -11.94 5.65 -15.65
N LYS A 163 -10.78 5.08 -15.41
CA LYS A 163 -9.50 5.74 -15.65
C LYS A 163 -8.71 4.91 -16.68
N TYR A 164 -7.42 4.92 -16.56
CA TYR A 164 -6.54 4.09 -17.38
C TYR A 164 -6.52 2.65 -16.89
N PRO A 165 -6.32 1.65 -17.79
CA PRO A 165 -6.10 0.27 -17.37
C PRO A 165 -4.90 0.17 -16.43
N GLN A 166 -5.11 -0.33 -15.23
CA GLN A 166 -4.05 -0.38 -14.21
C GLN A 166 -2.97 -1.42 -14.54
N ALA A 167 -3.31 -2.42 -15.36
CA ALA A 167 -2.34 -3.37 -15.89
C ALA A 167 -1.29 -2.66 -16.78
N ASP A 168 -1.70 -1.67 -17.59
CA ASP A 168 -0.78 -0.89 -18.43
C ASP A 168 0.14 -0.01 -17.57
N ILE A 169 -0.39 0.56 -16.48
CA ILE A 169 0.40 1.31 -15.48
C ILE A 169 1.46 0.42 -14.84
N LEU A 170 1.08 -0.82 -14.46
CA LEU A 170 2.03 -1.78 -13.89
C LEU A 170 3.07 -2.22 -14.93
N ALA A 171 2.66 -2.47 -16.18
CA ALA A 171 3.57 -2.83 -17.27
C ALA A 171 4.61 -1.75 -17.53
N GLU A 172 4.21 -0.47 -17.54
CA GLU A 172 5.13 0.66 -17.72
C GLU A 172 6.10 0.77 -16.54
N ALA A 173 5.60 0.69 -15.29
CA ALA A 173 6.45 0.66 -14.10
C ALA A 173 7.46 -0.51 -14.14
N ALA A 174 7.02 -1.69 -14.55
CA ALA A 174 7.87 -2.88 -14.71
C ALA A 174 8.95 -2.67 -15.78
N ALA A 175 8.60 -2.07 -16.93
CA ALA A 175 9.55 -1.75 -17.99
C ALA A 175 10.63 -0.77 -17.50
N HIS A 176 10.26 0.24 -16.71
CA HIS A 176 11.21 1.17 -16.10
C HIS A 176 12.16 0.46 -15.13
N VAL A 177 11.64 -0.35 -14.20
CA VAL A 177 12.48 -1.09 -13.25
C VAL A 177 13.43 -2.05 -13.98
N LYS A 178 12.93 -2.79 -14.99
CA LYS A 178 13.76 -3.70 -15.79
C LYS A 178 14.90 -2.94 -16.48
N ARG A 179 14.64 -1.75 -17.07
CA ARG A 179 15.70 -0.90 -17.65
C ARG A 179 16.73 -0.47 -16.61
N LEU A 180 16.30 0.06 -15.47
CA LEU A 180 17.19 0.51 -14.39
C LEU A 180 18.09 -0.64 -13.88
N LYS A 181 17.55 -1.85 -13.85
CA LYS A 181 18.26 -3.06 -13.42
C LYS A 181 19.00 -3.80 -14.55
N LYS A 182 18.92 -3.31 -15.78
CA LYS A 182 19.51 -3.94 -16.99
C LYS A 182 19.02 -5.38 -17.17
N LEU A 183 17.75 -5.65 -16.86
CA LEU A 183 17.10 -6.93 -17.06
C LEU A 183 16.54 -7.02 -18.49
N SER A 184 16.59 -8.22 -19.08
CA SER A 184 15.88 -8.48 -20.36
C SER A 184 14.35 -8.49 -20.16
N ALA A 185 13.60 -8.40 -21.25
CA ALA A 185 12.14 -8.38 -21.22
C ALA A 185 11.54 -9.63 -20.51
N THR A 186 12.17 -10.79 -20.69
CA THR A 186 11.72 -12.08 -20.11
C THR A 186 12.27 -12.36 -18.72
N GLN A 187 13.23 -11.56 -18.26
CA GLN A 187 13.87 -11.75 -16.96
C GLN A 187 13.00 -11.19 -15.86
N LEU A 188 12.75 -12.00 -14.82
CA LEU A 188 11.93 -11.58 -13.68
C LEU A 188 12.77 -10.78 -12.67
N TYR A 189 12.16 -9.71 -12.12
CA TYR A 189 12.75 -8.95 -11.03
C TYR A 189 12.74 -9.77 -9.74
N ASP A 190 13.81 -9.68 -8.96
CA ASP A 190 14.08 -10.54 -7.80
C ASP A 190 13.47 -10.03 -6.49
N LYS A 191 13.10 -8.73 -6.42
CA LYS A 191 12.44 -8.18 -5.25
C LYS A 191 10.92 -8.45 -5.30
N PRO A 192 10.26 -8.59 -4.14
CA PRO A 192 8.84 -8.88 -4.10
C PRO A 192 7.99 -7.70 -4.62
N LEU A 193 6.96 -8.03 -5.38
CA LEU A 193 5.86 -7.15 -5.71
C LEU A 193 4.66 -7.49 -4.82
N ILE A 194 4.19 -6.52 -4.06
CA ILE A 194 3.00 -6.64 -3.24
C ILE A 194 1.87 -5.85 -3.92
N VAL A 195 0.92 -6.56 -4.48
CA VAL A 195 -0.29 -5.97 -5.06
C VAL A 195 -1.29 -5.74 -3.93
N VAL A 196 -1.46 -4.47 -3.58
CA VAL A 196 -2.36 -4.01 -2.50
C VAL A 196 -3.75 -3.81 -3.10
N VAL A 197 -4.60 -4.83 -2.98
CA VAL A 197 -5.95 -4.83 -3.56
C VAL A 197 -6.89 -4.09 -2.62
N GLN A 198 -7.14 -2.81 -2.94
CA GLN A 198 -7.85 -1.89 -2.07
C GLN A 198 -9.39 -1.98 -2.16
N LYS A 199 -10.08 -1.18 -1.33
CA LYS A 199 -11.55 -1.10 -1.25
C LYS A 199 -12.21 -2.44 -0.90
N PHE A 200 -11.57 -3.23 -0.04
CA PHE A 200 -12.11 -4.52 0.38
C PHE A 200 -13.52 -4.41 0.96
N ASP A 201 -13.82 -3.32 1.66
CA ASP A 201 -15.15 -2.97 2.16
C ASP A 201 -16.23 -3.04 1.06
N ALA A 202 -15.95 -2.50 -0.12
CA ALA A 202 -16.89 -2.44 -1.23
C ALA A 202 -17.15 -3.82 -1.88
N TRP A 203 -16.16 -4.72 -1.90
CA TRP A 203 -16.28 -6.01 -2.57
C TRP A 203 -16.23 -7.24 -1.63
N LYS A 204 -16.25 -7.02 -0.32
CA LYS A 204 -16.30 -8.10 0.69
C LYS A 204 -17.47 -9.06 0.44
N SER A 205 -18.62 -8.55 -0.02
CA SER A 205 -19.81 -9.35 -0.34
C SER A 205 -19.59 -10.44 -1.41
N LEU A 206 -18.58 -10.31 -2.27
CA LEU A 206 -18.22 -11.35 -3.26
C LEU A 206 -17.57 -12.58 -2.63
N VAL A 207 -16.90 -12.42 -1.50
CA VAL A 207 -15.97 -13.41 -0.94
C VAL A 207 -16.35 -13.80 0.49
N GLY A 208 -17.28 -13.08 1.12
CA GLY A 208 -17.66 -13.27 2.52
C GLY A 208 -16.45 -13.13 3.44
N ASP A 209 -16.36 -14.00 4.45
CA ASP A 209 -15.30 -13.97 5.47
C ASP A 209 -14.03 -14.76 5.07
N THR A 210 -13.89 -15.09 3.79
CA THR A 210 -12.78 -15.91 3.28
C THR A 210 -11.40 -15.39 3.67
N TYR A 211 -11.24 -14.05 3.78
CA TYR A 211 -9.97 -13.40 4.08
C TYR A 211 -9.82 -12.94 5.54
N ASP A 212 -10.82 -13.12 6.38
CA ASP A 212 -10.79 -12.70 7.79
C ASP A 212 -9.71 -13.43 8.60
N LEU A 213 -9.18 -14.53 8.07
CA LEU A 213 -8.01 -15.22 8.61
C LEU A 213 -6.78 -14.29 8.75
N LEU A 214 -6.67 -13.24 7.93
CA LEU A 214 -5.58 -12.27 8.00
C LEU A 214 -5.52 -11.54 9.35
N ASP A 215 -6.61 -11.45 10.10
CA ASP A 215 -6.63 -10.87 11.44
C ASP A 215 -5.70 -11.62 12.42
N LYS A 216 -5.38 -12.88 12.11
CA LYS A 216 -4.49 -13.76 12.90
C LYS A 216 -3.10 -13.92 12.27
N SER A 217 -2.79 -13.15 11.24
CA SER A 217 -1.53 -13.33 10.49
C SER A 217 -0.30 -12.82 11.23
N TRP A 218 -0.45 -12.11 12.34
CA TRP A 218 0.64 -11.55 13.10
C TRP A 218 0.31 -11.38 14.59
N GLY A 219 1.34 -11.32 15.43
CA GLY A 219 1.20 -11.22 16.87
C GLY A 219 2.51 -11.51 17.58
N LEU A 220 2.42 -11.82 18.87
CA LEU A 220 3.56 -12.26 19.69
C LEU A 220 3.46 -13.77 19.96
N ASN A 221 4.63 -14.44 20.02
CA ASN A 221 4.70 -15.79 20.58
C ASN A 221 4.81 -15.76 22.13
N SER A 222 4.84 -16.93 22.74
CA SER A 222 4.98 -17.08 24.21
C SER A 222 6.29 -16.52 24.78
N LYS A 223 7.28 -16.25 23.93
CA LYS A 223 8.58 -15.65 24.31
C LYS A 223 8.62 -14.13 24.05
N GLY A 224 7.51 -13.51 23.65
CA GLY A 224 7.45 -12.08 23.34
C GLY A 224 8.12 -11.69 22.00
N GLN A 225 8.42 -12.65 21.12
CA GLN A 225 8.96 -12.37 19.80
C GLN A 225 7.83 -12.00 18.84
N ALA A 226 8.03 -10.97 18.06
CA ALA A 226 7.11 -10.56 17.02
C ALA A 226 7.10 -11.58 15.88
N LEU A 227 5.93 -12.08 15.52
CA LEU A 227 5.74 -13.09 14.48
C LEU A 227 4.83 -12.59 13.37
N LEU A 228 5.15 -12.99 12.15
CA LEU A 228 4.29 -12.83 10.98
C LEU A 228 4.08 -14.19 10.29
N ASP A 229 2.83 -14.62 10.18
CA ASP A 229 2.44 -15.84 9.45
C ASP A 229 2.44 -15.58 7.95
N THR A 230 3.62 -15.62 7.35
CA THR A 230 3.79 -15.40 5.91
C THR A 230 3.13 -16.50 5.07
N ASP A 231 2.92 -17.70 5.62
CA ASP A 231 2.30 -18.81 4.90
C ASP A 231 0.78 -18.63 4.86
N LEU A 232 0.19 -18.08 5.93
CA LEU A 232 -1.20 -17.66 5.92
C LEU A 232 -1.44 -16.52 4.92
N ILE A 233 -0.57 -15.49 4.92
CA ILE A 233 -0.64 -14.39 3.94
C ILE A 233 -0.55 -14.94 2.52
N LYS A 234 0.37 -15.85 2.23
CA LYS A 234 0.49 -16.51 0.92
C LYS A 234 -0.75 -17.32 0.56
N THR A 235 -1.35 -18.02 1.53
CA THR A 235 -2.58 -18.80 1.31
C THR A 235 -3.74 -17.88 0.91
N VAL A 236 -3.89 -16.74 1.59
CA VAL A 236 -4.90 -15.73 1.24
C VAL A 236 -4.56 -15.10 -0.12
N SER A 237 -3.29 -14.78 -0.37
CA SER A 237 -2.82 -14.26 -1.66
C SER A 237 -3.20 -15.18 -2.82
N LEU A 238 -2.98 -16.49 -2.69
CA LEU A 238 -3.36 -17.46 -3.73
C LEU A 238 -4.87 -17.52 -3.96
N LYS A 239 -5.68 -17.37 -2.91
CA LYS A 239 -7.15 -17.30 -3.07
C LYS A 239 -7.56 -16.02 -3.81
N LEU A 240 -6.95 -14.88 -3.47
CA LEU A 240 -7.22 -13.61 -4.11
C LEU A 240 -6.73 -13.60 -5.56
N GLU A 241 -5.55 -14.16 -5.84
CA GLU A 241 -5.04 -14.34 -7.18
C GLU A 241 -6.03 -15.13 -8.06
N LYS A 242 -6.60 -16.24 -7.55
CA LYS A 242 -7.60 -17.04 -8.28
C LYS A 242 -8.84 -16.21 -8.62
N LEU A 243 -9.32 -15.38 -7.71
CA LEU A 243 -10.41 -14.44 -7.97
C LEU A 243 -10.06 -13.44 -9.06
N LEU A 244 -8.88 -12.81 -8.95
CA LEU A 244 -8.41 -11.83 -9.92
C LEU A 244 -8.13 -12.44 -11.30
N ARG A 245 -7.66 -13.69 -11.38
CA ARG A 245 -7.51 -14.39 -12.69
C ARG A 245 -8.82 -14.50 -13.46
N VAL A 246 -9.95 -14.57 -12.77
CA VAL A 246 -11.26 -14.63 -13.39
C VAL A 246 -11.80 -13.25 -13.73
N LEU A 247 -11.65 -12.27 -12.83
CA LEU A 247 -12.31 -10.97 -12.91
C LEU A 247 -11.42 -9.84 -13.42
N ALA A 248 -10.12 -10.01 -13.36
CA ALA A 248 -9.10 -9.02 -13.73
C ALA A 248 -7.79 -9.71 -14.18
N PRO A 249 -7.81 -10.56 -15.22
CA PRO A 249 -6.66 -11.40 -15.58
C PRO A 249 -5.42 -10.59 -15.98
N ALA A 250 -5.60 -9.40 -16.56
CA ALA A 250 -4.50 -8.56 -17.03
C ALA A 250 -3.54 -8.19 -15.90
N ILE A 251 -4.03 -7.73 -14.74
CA ILE A 251 -3.16 -7.35 -13.62
C ILE A 251 -2.36 -8.53 -13.05
N VAL A 252 -2.95 -9.73 -13.02
CA VAL A 252 -2.26 -10.94 -12.56
C VAL A 252 -1.14 -11.32 -13.51
N ASN A 253 -1.40 -11.28 -14.81
CA ASN A 253 -0.43 -11.61 -15.85
C ASN A 253 0.76 -10.64 -15.81
N GLU A 254 0.51 -9.31 -15.76
CA GLU A 254 1.56 -8.31 -15.69
C GLU A 254 2.40 -8.44 -14.41
N ALA A 255 1.76 -8.64 -13.25
CA ALA A 255 2.48 -8.82 -12.01
C ALA A 255 3.42 -10.05 -12.05
N GLN A 256 2.95 -11.18 -12.58
CA GLN A 256 3.74 -12.42 -12.68
C GLN A 256 4.80 -12.37 -13.79
N ALA A 257 4.59 -11.60 -14.85
CA ALA A 257 5.60 -11.36 -15.88
C ALA A 257 6.71 -10.40 -15.38
N PHE A 258 6.42 -9.65 -14.32
CA PHE A 258 7.38 -8.70 -13.75
C PHE A 258 8.26 -9.30 -12.67
N CYS A 259 7.70 -9.90 -11.62
CA CYS A 259 8.43 -10.30 -10.41
C CYS A 259 8.40 -11.81 -10.18
N LYS A 260 9.51 -12.34 -9.59
CA LYS A 260 9.58 -13.75 -9.13
C LYS A 260 8.62 -14.05 -7.98
N GLU A 261 8.40 -13.06 -7.12
CA GLU A 261 7.51 -13.18 -5.97
C GLU A 261 6.43 -12.10 -6.06
N VAL A 262 5.19 -12.52 -6.19
CA VAL A 262 4.02 -11.65 -6.22
C VAL A 262 3.08 -12.05 -5.10
N ILE A 263 2.66 -11.07 -4.29
CA ILE A 263 1.74 -11.26 -3.17
C ILE A 263 0.55 -10.31 -3.34
N PHE A 264 -0.65 -10.85 -3.33
CA PHE A 264 -1.89 -10.09 -3.36
C PHE A 264 -2.45 -9.98 -1.94
N ILE A 265 -2.62 -8.75 -1.43
CA ILE A 265 -3.15 -8.50 -0.09
C ILE A 265 -4.39 -7.62 -0.21
N PRO A 266 -5.58 -8.09 0.26
CA PRO A 266 -6.76 -7.26 0.31
C PRO A 266 -6.61 -6.25 1.44
N VAL A 267 -7.00 -4.98 1.20
CA VAL A 267 -6.99 -3.93 2.21
C VAL A 267 -8.20 -3.02 2.07
N THR A 268 -8.60 -2.40 3.16
CA THR A 268 -9.47 -1.24 3.12
C THR A 268 -8.90 -0.11 3.95
N ALA A 269 -8.81 1.08 3.37
CA ALA A 269 -8.34 2.27 4.05
C ALA A 269 -9.44 2.95 4.88
N THR A 270 -10.69 2.65 4.59
CA THR A 270 -11.88 3.27 5.19
C THR A 270 -12.68 2.31 6.06
N GLY A 271 -12.72 1.01 5.68
CA GLY A 271 -13.48 -0.02 6.36
C GLY A 271 -14.99 0.05 6.18
N LEU A 272 -15.47 1.10 5.52
CA LEU A 272 -16.89 1.37 5.32
C LEU A 272 -17.16 2.08 4.00
N SER A 273 -18.39 1.99 3.52
CA SER A 273 -18.87 2.67 2.33
C SER A 273 -18.96 4.18 2.55
N PRO A 274 -18.60 5.00 1.56
CA PRO A 274 -18.76 6.45 1.61
C PRO A 274 -20.24 6.84 1.53
N MET A 275 -20.53 8.06 2.00
CA MET A 275 -21.80 8.73 1.76
C MET A 275 -21.75 9.51 0.46
N LEU A 276 -22.88 9.59 -0.23
CA LEU A 276 -23.06 10.47 -1.39
C LEU A 276 -23.52 11.85 -0.92
N GLU A 277 -22.77 12.89 -1.18
CA GLU A 277 -23.14 14.27 -0.87
C GLU A 277 -23.01 15.16 -2.11
N GLY A 278 -24.13 15.36 -2.80
CA GLY A 278 -24.24 16.26 -3.94
C GLY A 278 -23.35 15.86 -5.15
N ALA A 279 -23.24 16.75 -6.10
CA ALA A 279 -22.34 16.64 -7.24
C ALA A 279 -21.11 17.52 -7.02
N GLY A 280 -19.93 17.00 -7.37
CA GLY A 280 -18.70 17.79 -7.41
C GLY A 280 -18.72 18.81 -8.54
N THR A 281 -17.75 19.69 -8.58
CA THR A 281 -17.56 20.68 -9.63
C THR A 281 -17.31 20.07 -11.01
N ASP A 282 -16.91 18.80 -11.03
CA ASP A 282 -16.68 17.96 -12.23
C ASP A 282 -17.94 17.16 -12.65
N GLY A 283 -19.09 17.39 -11.99
CA GLY A 283 -20.34 16.68 -12.24
C GLY A 283 -20.37 15.24 -11.69
N GLN A 284 -19.27 14.77 -11.06
CA GLN A 284 -19.22 13.47 -10.42
C GLN A 284 -19.77 13.56 -8.98
N PRO A 285 -20.40 12.49 -8.47
CA PRO A 285 -20.85 12.47 -7.09
C PRO A 285 -19.69 12.60 -6.12
N ASN A 286 -19.86 13.44 -5.08
CA ASN A 286 -18.90 13.54 -4.00
C ASN A 286 -19.04 12.35 -3.07
N LEU A 287 -17.97 11.55 -2.98
CA LEU A 287 -17.85 10.46 -2.01
C LEU A 287 -17.19 11.01 -0.75
N MET A 288 -17.95 11.13 0.32
CA MET A 288 -17.53 11.73 1.59
C MET A 288 -17.52 10.70 2.71
N PHE A 289 -16.68 10.94 3.69
CA PHE A 289 -16.59 10.13 4.90
C PHE A 289 -16.76 11.01 6.14
N ARG A 290 -17.25 10.44 7.24
CA ARG A 290 -17.24 11.09 8.53
C ARG A 290 -15.86 10.87 9.18
N PRO A 291 -15.14 11.93 9.60
CA PRO A 291 -13.90 11.78 10.34
C PRO A 291 -14.07 10.95 11.61
N GLY A 292 -13.05 10.21 11.98
CA GLY A 292 -13.05 9.39 13.19
C GLY A 292 -13.87 8.10 13.15
N THR A 293 -14.68 7.88 12.09
CA THR A 293 -15.46 6.62 11.95
C THR A 293 -14.78 5.59 11.04
N LEU A 294 -13.66 5.95 10.45
CA LEU A 294 -12.95 5.07 9.53
C LEU A 294 -12.25 3.94 10.29
N GLU A 295 -12.42 2.72 9.79
CA GLU A 295 -11.85 1.49 10.34
C GLU A 295 -10.95 0.79 9.32
N PRO A 296 -9.71 1.28 9.10
CA PRO A 296 -8.77 0.61 8.21
C PRO A 296 -8.55 -0.85 8.60
N ARG A 297 -8.41 -1.72 7.59
CA ARG A 297 -8.17 -3.14 7.84
C ARG A 297 -7.06 -3.64 6.94
N TRP A 298 -6.06 -4.31 7.56
CA TRP A 298 -4.91 -4.95 6.92
C TRP A 298 -3.96 -4.00 6.17
N CYS A 299 -4.11 -2.68 6.37
CA CYS A 299 -3.27 -1.70 5.68
C CYS A 299 -1.80 -1.80 6.08
N GLU A 300 -1.48 -2.31 7.27
CA GLU A 300 -0.12 -2.55 7.76
C GLU A 300 0.54 -3.80 7.17
N LEU A 301 -0.25 -4.81 6.75
CA LEU A 301 0.28 -6.10 6.30
C LEU A 301 1.25 -6.02 5.12
N PRO A 302 1.03 -5.19 4.09
CA PRO A 302 1.98 -5.01 3.00
C PRO A 302 3.38 -4.61 3.49
N VAL A 303 3.46 -3.69 4.46
CA VAL A 303 4.72 -3.22 5.03
C VAL A 303 5.34 -4.27 5.94
N LEU A 304 4.55 -4.94 6.78
CA LEU A 304 5.04 -6.03 7.64
C LEU A 304 5.63 -7.16 6.80
N TYR A 305 4.98 -7.51 5.69
CA TYR A 305 5.49 -8.51 4.75
C TYR A 305 6.80 -8.05 4.11
N ALA A 306 6.86 -6.79 3.65
CA ALA A 306 8.07 -6.20 3.06
C ALA A 306 9.25 -6.18 4.05
N LEU A 307 9.03 -5.73 5.29
CA LEU A 307 10.03 -5.71 6.37
C LEU A 307 10.56 -7.12 6.66
N ARG A 308 9.66 -8.11 6.73
CA ARG A 308 10.05 -9.50 6.94
C ARG A 308 10.85 -10.09 5.79
N ARG A 309 10.57 -9.66 4.55
CA ARG A 309 11.30 -10.11 3.35
C ARG A 309 12.67 -9.46 3.21
N ALA A 310 12.78 -8.17 3.52
CA ALA A 310 14.04 -7.43 3.46
C ALA A 310 15.10 -8.03 4.42
N ALA A 311 14.70 -8.48 5.61
CA ALA A 311 15.61 -9.09 6.58
C ALA A 311 16.24 -10.42 6.10
N ARG A 312 15.57 -11.16 5.20
CA ARG A 312 16.09 -12.44 4.67
C ARG A 312 17.27 -12.31 3.70
N GLY A 313 17.37 -11.16 3.01
CA GLY A 313 18.38 -10.95 1.98
C GLY A 313 19.82 -10.87 2.52
N ASP A 314 20.00 -10.49 3.79
CA ASP A 314 21.30 -10.13 4.37
C ASP A 314 21.84 -11.12 5.42
N ASN A 315 21.25 -12.30 5.60
CA ASN A 315 21.54 -13.22 6.73
C ASN A 315 21.44 -12.56 8.14
N ARG A 316 20.73 -11.42 8.23
CA ARG A 316 20.58 -10.67 9.49
C ARG A 316 19.40 -11.20 10.28
N GLU A 317 19.48 -11.08 11.59
CA GLU A 317 18.33 -11.31 12.45
C GLU A 317 17.17 -10.38 12.06
N SER A 318 15.95 -10.90 12.16
CA SER A 318 14.75 -10.20 11.73
C SER A 318 14.01 -9.62 12.94
N LEU A 319 13.62 -8.34 12.84
CA LEU A 319 12.75 -7.70 13.83
C LEU A 319 11.39 -8.41 13.96
N ILE A 320 10.96 -9.06 12.89
CA ILE A 320 9.70 -9.84 12.83
C ILE A 320 10.04 -11.25 12.36
N GLU A 321 9.87 -12.24 13.21
CA GLU A 321 10.18 -13.62 12.88
C GLU A 321 9.05 -14.28 12.06
N LYS A 322 9.41 -15.32 11.30
CA LYS A 322 8.42 -16.17 10.63
C LYS A 322 7.77 -17.08 11.67
N LEU A 323 6.43 -17.10 11.71
CA LEU A 323 5.70 -18.11 12.46
C LEU A 323 5.99 -19.49 11.83
N GLN A 324 6.59 -20.37 12.62
CA GLN A 324 6.75 -21.80 12.29
C GLN A 324 5.56 -22.54 12.89
N ARG A 325 4.76 -23.18 12.05
CA ARG A 325 3.66 -24.06 12.46
C ARG A 325 4.13 -25.49 12.58
#